data_2041c2ca07df6712dcb34a16c9a5f924
#
_entry.id   2041c2ca07df6712dcb34a16c9a5f924
#
_cell.length_a   1.000
_cell.length_b   1.000
_cell.length_c   1.000
_cell.angle_alpha   90.00
_cell.angle_beta   90.00
_cell.angle_gamma   90.00
#
_symmetry.space_group_name_H-M   'P 1'
#
loop_
_entity.id
_entity.type
_entity.pdbx_description
1 polymer ?
#
loop_
_entity_poly.entity_id
_entity_poly.type
_entity_poly.pdbx_seq_one_letter_code
_entity_poly.pdbx_strand_id
1 'polypeptide(L)'
;MFVRLKSSDALLTMLNQSGNGGKYSKYSNLYPFGMLENCYDLDYDKMELAKWVNYSYSSPSPTDTPTSLWRQLPMALQWSNLYNAYSKDFKLRSFGIDGGQSLSETDIERLCMVEHNRWCVEKLLLGYRKPHKEEQEAIDHGGVIMEDEKEIAVVRWYKNRFVHNDLVPNEQLSKNSIMHDRDVITGLLNNT
;
A
#
# COMPACT_ATOMS: atom_id res chain seq x y z
N MET A 1 -22.68 -10.50 -16.16
CA MET A 1 -21.46 -9.69 -16.37
C MET A 1 -20.72 -9.58 -15.04
N PHE A 2 -19.44 -9.90 -15.02
CA PHE A 2 -18.62 -9.76 -13.81
C PHE A 2 -17.98 -8.38 -13.79
N VAL A 3 -18.07 -7.69 -12.64
CA VAL A 3 -17.52 -6.35 -12.45
C VAL A 3 -16.51 -6.40 -11.32
N ARG A 4 -15.24 -6.09 -11.61
CA ARG A 4 -14.21 -5.97 -10.58
C ARG A 4 -14.39 -4.66 -9.82
N LEU A 5 -14.58 -4.75 -8.53
CA LEU A 5 -14.63 -3.61 -7.61
C LEU A 5 -13.44 -3.66 -6.68
N LYS A 6 -12.94 -2.49 -6.31
CA LYS A 6 -11.79 -2.35 -5.40
C LYS A 6 -12.24 -2.31 -3.93
N SER A 7 -13.42 -1.76 -3.68
CA SER A 7 -13.98 -1.60 -2.34
C SER A 7 -15.51 -1.66 -2.40
N SER A 8 -16.14 -1.93 -1.24
CA SER A 8 -17.58 -1.80 -1.04
C SER A 8 -17.97 -0.32 -0.96
N ASP A 9 -18.02 0.31 -2.10
CA ASP A 9 -18.44 1.70 -2.25
C ASP A 9 -19.96 1.82 -2.52
N ALA A 10 -20.39 3.04 -2.76
CA ALA A 10 -21.79 3.35 -3.06
C ALA A 10 -22.37 2.53 -4.23
N LEU A 11 -21.52 2.15 -5.21
CA LEU A 11 -21.96 1.33 -6.34
C LEU A 11 -22.36 -0.08 -5.89
N LEU A 12 -21.58 -0.70 -5.00
CA LEU A 12 -21.93 -2.00 -4.42
C LEU A 12 -23.21 -1.93 -3.59
N THR A 13 -23.35 -0.86 -2.79
CA THR A 13 -24.58 -0.62 -2.02
C THR A 13 -25.78 -0.48 -2.93
N MET A 14 -25.67 0.20 -4.06
CA MET A 14 -26.73 0.30 -5.07
C MET A 14 -27.04 -1.05 -5.74
N LEU A 15 -26.02 -1.88 -6.00
CA LEU A 15 -26.20 -3.22 -6.56
C LEU A 15 -26.84 -4.16 -5.54
N ASN A 16 -26.52 -4.06 -4.26
CA ASN A 16 -27.03 -4.90 -3.17
C ASN A 16 -28.40 -4.46 -2.65
N GLN A 17 -28.74 -3.17 -2.68
CA GLN A 17 -30.07 -2.68 -2.30
C GLN A 17 -31.20 -3.24 -3.19
N SER A 18 -30.85 -3.77 -4.34
CA SER A 18 -31.78 -4.52 -5.20
C SER A 18 -32.15 -5.91 -4.65
N GLY A 19 -31.52 -6.36 -3.56
CA GLY A 19 -31.67 -7.70 -2.99
C GLY A 19 -32.85 -7.91 -2.04
N ASN A 20 -33.57 -6.86 -1.64
CA ASN A 20 -34.76 -6.98 -0.79
C ASN A 20 -36.02 -7.27 -1.64
N GLY A 21 -36.14 -8.52 -2.14
CA GLY A 21 -37.42 -9.11 -2.56
C GLY A 21 -38.02 -8.63 -3.89
N GLY A 22 -37.36 -7.79 -4.63
CA GLY A 22 -37.84 -7.30 -5.93
C GLY A 22 -37.37 -8.20 -7.07
N LYS A 23 -38.30 -8.91 -7.69
CA LYS A 23 -38.10 -9.89 -8.77
C LYS A 23 -37.43 -9.34 -10.06
N TYR A 24 -37.10 -8.04 -10.13
CA TYR A 24 -36.55 -7.35 -11.29
C TYR A 24 -35.58 -6.24 -10.93
N SER A 25 -34.43 -6.62 -10.40
CA SER A 25 -33.35 -5.64 -10.29
C SER A 25 -32.75 -5.36 -11.67
N LYS A 26 -32.68 -4.11 -12.06
CA LYS A 26 -32.05 -3.64 -13.31
C LYS A 26 -30.60 -4.13 -13.47
N TYR A 27 -30.00 -4.56 -12.37
CA TYR A 27 -28.58 -4.97 -12.27
C TYR A 27 -28.40 -6.43 -11.83
N SER A 28 -29.45 -7.26 -11.93
CA SER A 28 -29.41 -8.67 -11.51
C SER A 28 -28.33 -9.51 -12.21
N ASN A 29 -27.83 -9.05 -13.36
CA ASN A 29 -26.77 -9.70 -14.13
C ASN A 29 -25.37 -9.17 -13.84
N LEU A 30 -25.19 -8.27 -12.86
CA LEU A 30 -23.90 -7.77 -12.44
C LEU A 30 -23.44 -8.52 -11.19
N TYR A 31 -22.30 -9.17 -11.31
CA TYR A 31 -21.68 -9.91 -10.21
C TYR A 31 -20.39 -9.21 -9.80
N PRO A 32 -20.37 -8.49 -8.67
CA PRO A 32 -19.17 -7.84 -8.15
C PRO A 32 -18.16 -8.89 -7.66
N PHE A 33 -16.89 -8.66 -7.91
CA PHE A 33 -15.80 -9.50 -7.40
C PHE A 33 -14.54 -8.68 -7.13
N GLY A 34 -13.60 -9.26 -6.40
CA GLY A 34 -12.29 -8.65 -6.16
C GLY A 34 -12.32 -7.53 -5.13
N MET A 35 -13.36 -7.45 -4.31
CA MET A 35 -13.40 -6.53 -3.18
C MET A 35 -12.46 -7.01 -2.10
N LEU A 36 -11.62 -6.10 -1.63
CA LEU A 36 -10.58 -6.40 -0.65
C LEU A 36 -11.16 -6.86 0.68
N GLU A 37 -12.28 -6.28 1.10
CA GLU A 37 -13.01 -6.64 2.31
C GLU A 37 -13.50 -8.11 2.31
N ASN A 38 -13.71 -8.67 1.13
CA ASN A 38 -14.13 -10.07 0.98
C ASN A 38 -12.94 -11.05 0.86
N CYS A 39 -11.74 -10.51 0.59
CA CYS A 39 -10.52 -11.30 0.44
C CYS A 39 -9.75 -11.44 1.75
N TYR A 40 -9.96 -10.53 2.67
CA TYR A 40 -9.32 -10.51 3.99
C TYR A 40 -10.39 -10.60 5.07
N ASP A 41 -10.32 -11.65 5.85
CA ASP A 41 -10.91 -11.64 7.19
C ASP A 41 -10.15 -10.58 7.96
N LEU A 42 -10.80 -9.43 8.27
CA LEU A 42 -10.13 -8.28 8.90
C LEU A 42 -9.82 -8.65 10.36
N ASP A 43 -8.78 -9.45 10.50
CA ASP A 43 -8.22 -9.85 11.78
C ASP A 43 -7.71 -8.60 12.52
N TYR A 44 -8.12 -8.48 13.78
CA TYR A 44 -7.71 -7.38 14.66
C TYR A 44 -6.18 -7.29 14.76
N ASP A 45 -5.48 -8.41 14.91
CA ASP A 45 -4.03 -8.43 15.06
C ASP A 45 -3.32 -7.95 13.79
N LYS A 46 -3.81 -8.34 12.62
CA LYS A 46 -3.27 -7.85 11.35
C LYS A 46 -3.55 -6.35 11.12
N MET A 47 -4.70 -5.87 11.61
CA MET A 47 -5.01 -4.44 11.58
C MET A 47 -4.08 -3.64 12.49
N GLU A 48 -3.82 -4.10 13.71
CA GLU A 48 -2.88 -3.46 14.63
C GLU A 48 -1.46 -3.49 14.07
N LEU A 49 -1.03 -4.62 13.51
CA LEU A 49 0.26 -4.74 12.85
C LEU A 49 0.40 -3.73 11.67
N ALA A 50 -0.64 -3.58 10.85
CA ALA A 50 -0.63 -2.60 9.76
C ALA A 50 -0.51 -1.15 10.25
N LYS A 51 -1.10 -0.82 11.39
CA LYS A 51 -0.94 0.50 12.03
C LYS A 51 0.50 0.72 12.50
N TRP A 52 1.12 -0.28 13.09
CA TRP A 52 2.51 -0.21 13.51
C TRP A 52 3.47 -0.10 12.32
N VAL A 53 3.23 -0.82 11.24
CA VAL A 53 3.98 -0.66 9.98
C VAL A 53 3.89 0.79 9.50
N ASN A 54 2.68 1.37 9.45
CA ASN A 54 2.52 2.78 9.09
C ASN A 54 3.30 3.71 10.02
N TYR A 55 3.21 3.49 11.31
CA TYR A 55 3.88 4.30 12.31
C TYR A 55 5.41 4.29 12.14
N SER A 56 6.00 3.14 11.83
CA SER A 56 7.46 2.98 11.74
C SER A 56 8.12 3.85 10.67
N TYR A 57 7.43 4.12 9.56
CA TYR A 57 7.97 4.93 8.46
C TYR A 57 7.39 6.35 8.37
N SER A 58 6.45 6.71 9.24
CA SER A 58 5.75 8.00 9.17
C SER A 58 6.48 9.16 9.82
N SER A 59 7.68 8.96 10.42
CA SER A 59 8.40 9.97 11.21
C SER A 59 7.49 10.65 12.26
N PRO A 60 6.92 9.87 13.20
CA PRO A 60 5.90 10.34 14.12
C PRO A 60 6.40 11.45 15.03
N SER A 61 5.53 12.39 15.38
CA SER A 61 5.77 13.33 16.47
C SER A 61 5.62 12.65 17.84
N PRO A 62 6.12 13.26 18.94
CA PRO A 62 6.00 12.67 20.28
C PRO A 62 4.56 12.42 20.76
N THR A 63 3.57 13.10 20.15
CA THR A 63 2.16 12.98 20.51
C THR A 63 1.40 12.02 19.59
N ASP A 64 2.02 11.54 18.51
CA ASP A 64 1.38 10.63 17.58
C ASP A 64 1.33 9.20 18.13
N THR A 65 0.25 8.52 17.79
CA THR A 65 0.07 7.09 18.04
C THR A 65 -0.17 6.35 16.73
N PRO A 66 0.07 5.03 16.66
CA PRO A 66 -0.24 4.25 15.47
C PRO A 66 -1.68 4.48 14.98
N THR A 67 -2.64 4.54 15.92
CA THR A 67 -4.05 4.77 15.60
C THR A 67 -4.35 6.18 15.11
N SER A 68 -3.68 7.23 15.66
CA SER A 68 -3.89 8.61 15.21
C SER A 68 -3.40 8.82 13.78
N LEU A 69 -2.22 8.31 13.46
CA LEU A 69 -1.68 8.37 12.10
C LEU A 69 -2.50 7.52 11.11
N TRP A 70 -2.96 6.34 11.54
CA TRP A 70 -3.80 5.48 10.72
C TRP A 70 -5.08 6.17 10.25
N ARG A 71 -5.75 6.91 11.14
CA ARG A 71 -6.99 7.64 10.81
C ARG A 71 -6.79 8.73 9.76
N GLN A 72 -5.58 9.27 9.65
CA GLN A 72 -5.22 10.31 8.69
C GLN A 72 -4.73 9.73 7.36
N LEU A 73 -4.43 8.42 7.34
CA LEU A 73 -3.86 7.76 6.18
C LEU A 73 -4.92 7.56 5.08
N PRO A 74 -4.65 7.93 3.82
CA PRO A 74 -5.53 7.62 2.71
C PRO A 74 -5.81 6.12 2.61
N MET A 75 -7.05 5.75 2.28
CA MET A 75 -7.48 4.34 2.21
C MET A 75 -6.55 3.46 1.38
N ALA A 76 -6.05 3.95 0.25
CA ALA A 76 -5.12 3.19 -0.60
C ALA A 76 -3.81 2.83 0.12
N LEU A 77 -3.34 3.67 1.04
CA LEU A 77 -2.15 3.40 1.85
C LEU A 77 -2.49 2.50 3.05
N GLN A 78 -3.69 2.63 3.62
CA GLN A 78 -4.17 1.67 4.63
C GLN A 78 -4.17 0.25 4.06
N TRP A 79 -4.71 0.05 2.86
CA TRP A 79 -4.69 -1.23 2.19
C TRP A 79 -3.28 -1.74 1.89
N SER A 80 -2.36 -0.87 1.47
CA SER A 80 -0.97 -1.25 1.24
C SER A 80 -0.31 -1.80 2.51
N ASN A 81 -0.53 -1.16 3.65
CA ASN A 81 -0.03 -1.62 4.95
C ASN A 81 -0.70 -2.94 5.41
N LEU A 82 -2.01 -3.09 5.16
CA LEU A 82 -2.71 -4.36 5.41
C LEU A 82 -2.13 -5.49 4.57
N TYR A 83 -1.90 -5.29 3.27
CA TYR A 83 -1.25 -6.30 2.43
C TYR A 83 0.12 -6.70 2.97
N ASN A 84 0.89 -5.73 3.46
CA ASN A 84 2.17 -6.01 4.08
C ASN A 84 2.00 -6.86 5.34
N ALA A 85 1.09 -6.50 6.25
CA ALA A 85 0.80 -7.23 7.48
C ALA A 85 0.33 -8.68 7.21
N TYR A 86 -0.59 -8.88 6.28
CA TYR A 86 -1.08 -10.21 5.89
C TYR A 86 -0.01 -11.08 5.23
N SER A 87 0.93 -10.47 4.51
CA SER A 87 2.02 -11.21 3.85
C SER A 87 3.18 -11.57 4.76
N LYS A 88 3.19 -11.15 6.04
CA LYS A 88 4.29 -11.38 7.00
C LYS A 88 4.68 -12.85 7.08
N ASP A 89 3.73 -13.70 7.45
CA ASP A 89 3.99 -15.13 7.67
C ASP A 89 4.44 -15.84 6.40
N PHE A 90 3.90 -15.42 5.25
CA PHE A 90 4.33 -15.93 3.95
C PHE A 90 5.78 -15.52 3.64
N LYS A 91 6.15 -14.26 3.87
CA LYS A 91 7.51 -13.77 3.67
C LYS A 91 8.51 -14.54 4.53
N LEU A 92 8.22 -14.68 5.82
CA LEU A 92 9.12 -15.39 6.74
C LEU A 92 9.29 -16.85 6.33
N ARG A 93 8.22 -17.57 6.06
CA ARG A 93 8.28 -18.97 5.62
C ARG A 93 9.01 -19.17 4.30
N SER A 94 8.92 -18.20 3.36
CA SER A 94 9.64 -18.30 2.08
C SER A 94 11.16 -18.29 2.23
N PHE A 95 11.67 -17.78 3.36
CA PHE A 95 13.10 -17.80 3.70
C PHE A 95 13.45 -18.88 4.74
N GLY A 96 12.51 -19.76 5.10
CA GLY A 96 12.73 -20.78 6.14
C GLY A 96 12.90 -20.17 7.53
N ILE A 97 12.35 -18.97 7.77
CA ILE A 97 12.43 -18.28 9.04
C ILE A 97 11.19 -18.66 9.87
N ASP A 98 11.41 -19.37 10.96
CA ASP A 98 10.37 -19.66 11.94
C ASP A 98 10.27 -18.52 12.95
N GLY A 99 9.02 -18.21 13.39
CA GLY A 99 8.73 -17.09 14.26
C GLY A 99 9.35 -17.21 15.66
N GLY A 100 10.59 -16.91 15.82
CA GLY A 100 11.36 -17.00 17.08
C GLY A 100 12.86 -16.97 16.86
N GLN A 101 13.29 -17.01 15.59
CA GLN A 101 14.70 -16.90 15.24
C GLN A 101 15.13 -15.43 15.18
N SER A 102 16.34 -15.16 15.63
CA SER A 102 17.00 -13.87 15.40
C SER A 102 17.34 -13.76 13.92
N LEU A 103 16.84 -12.71 13.26
CA LEU A 103 17.12 -12.43 11.85
C LEU A 103 18.53 -11.86 11.68
N SER A 104 19.26 -12.36 10.70
CA SER A 104 20.51 -11.77 10.26
C SER A 104 20.24 -10.50 9.44
N GLU A 105 21.26 -9.63 9.33
CA GLU A 105 21.18 -8.45 8.45
C GLU A 105 20.83 -8.82 7.01
N THR A 106 21.42 -9.91 6.51
CA THR A 106 21.13 -10.44 5.16
C THR A 106 19.66 -10.86 5.01
N ASP A 107 19.05 -11.42 6.06
CA ASP A 107 17.62 -11.80 6.01
C ASP A 107 16.74 -10.55 5.97
N ILE A 108 17.08 -9.51 6.71
CA ILE A 108 16.38 -8.22 6.69
C ILE A 108 16.48 -7.60 5.29
N GLU A 109 17.66 -7.56 4.69
CA GLU A 109 17.86 -7.05 3.32
C GLU A 109 17.00 -7.81 2.29
N ARG A 110 16.96 -9.15 2.38
CA ARG A 110 16.10 -9.96 1.51
C ARG A 110 14.62 -9.68 1.71
N LEU A 111 14.19 -9.51 2.95
CA LEU A 111 12.80 -9.14 3.26
C LEU A 111 12.44 -7.76 2.69
N CYS A 112 13.35 -6.79 2.75
CA CYS A 112 13.19 -5.48 2.12
C CYS A 112 13.00 -5.60 0.60
N MET A 113 13.83 -6.42 -0.08
CA MET A 113 13.68 -6.67 -1.52
C MET A 113 12.32 -7.30 -1.87
N VAL A 114 11.86 -8.26 -1.08
CA VAL A 114 10.54 -8.89 -1.29
C VAL A 114 9.42 -7.89 -1.07
N GLU A 115 9.52 -7.05 -0.03
CA GLU A 115 8.52 -6.01 0.21
C GLU A 115 8.50 -4.97 -0.90
N HIS A 116 9.66 -4.51 -1.35
CA HIS A 116 9.75 -3.61 -2.49
C HIS A 116 9.08 -4.20 -3.74
N ASN A 117 9.35 -5.44 -4.06
CA ASN A 117 8.73 -6.13 -5.19
C ASN A 117 7.20 -6.24 -5.03
N ARG A 118 6.72 -6.61 -3.83
CA ARG A 118 5.28 -6.62 -3.52
C ARG A 118 4.66 -5.25 -3.75
N TRP A 119 5.30 -4.20 -3.23
CA TRP A 119 4.85 -2.83 -3.38
C TRP A 119 4.85 -2.37 -4.84
N CYS A 120 5.87 -2.70 -5.61
CA CYS A 120 5.92 -2.42 -7.04
C CYS A 120 4.75 -3.07 -7.79
N VAL A 121 4.48 -4.35 -7.51
CA VAL A 121 3.33 -5.06 -8.13
C VAL A 121 2.02 -4.38 -7.77
N GLU A 122 1.83 -4.00 -6.49
CA GLU A 122 0.65 -3.26 -6.06
C GLU A 122 0.50 -1.95 -6.84
N LYS A 123 1.58 -1.15 -6.96
CA LYS A 123 1.53 0.12 -7.68
C LYS A 123 1.22 -0.07 -9.17
N LEU A 124 1.82 -1.06 -9.81
CA LEU A 124 1.52 -1.39 -11.22
C LEU A 124 0.05 -1.79 -11.40
N LEU A 125 -0.51 -2.60 -10.50
CA LEU A 125 -1.93 -2.99 -10.52
C LEU A 125 -2.87 -1.79 -10.28
N LEU A 126 -2.42 -0.77 -9.55
CA LEU A 126 -3.13 0.48 -9.35
C LEU A 126 -3.01 1.45 -10.54
N GLY A 127 -2.26 1.08 -11.59
CA GLY A 127 -2.07 1.90 -12.77
C GLY A 127 -0.89 2.86 -12.73
N TYR A 128 -0.03 2.76 -11.69
CA TYR A 128 1.20 3.52 -11.66
C TYR A 128 2.19 3.01 -12.71
N ARG A 129 3.02 3.90 -13.20
CA ARG A 129 4.15 3.60 -14.08
C ARG A 129 5.42 4.30 -13.59
N LYS A 130 6.57 3.81 -14.06
CA LYS A 130 7.81 4.56 -13.88
C LYS A 130 7.82 5.85 -14.73
N PRO A 131 8.57 6.88 -14.33
CA PRO A 131 8.71 8.09 -15.10
C PRO A 131 9.41 7.83 -16.44
N HIS A 132 9.06 8.61 -17.46
CA HIS A 132 9.88 8.76 -18.66
C HIS A 132 11.11 9.63 -18.32
N LYS A 133 12.08 9.67 -19.23
CA LYS A 133 13.36 10.37 -18.99
C LYS A 133 13.18 11.83 -18.55
N GLU A 134 12.34 12.57 -19.26
CA GLU A 134 12.09 13.99 -18.98
C GLU A 134 11.37 14.20 -17.63
N GLU A 135 10.45 13.29 -17.29
CA GLU A 135 9.76 13.29 -16.00
C GLU A 135 10.72 12.97 -14.85
N GLN A 136 11.65 12.01 -15.06
CA GLN A 136 12.68 11.68 -14.08
C GLN A 136 13.62 12.87 -13.87
N GLU A 137 14.08 13.52 -14.94
CA GLU A 137 14.90 14.72 -14.86
C GLU A 137 14.20 15.83 -14.08
N ALA A 138 12.89 16.04 -14.29
CA ALA A 138 12.10 17.01 -13.54
C ALA A 138 11.97 16.63 -12.05
N ILE A 139 11.77 15.35 -11.75
CA ILE A 139 11.70 14.83 -10.36
C ILE A 139 13.06 15.03 -9.65
N ASP A 140 14.16 14.71 -10.32
CA ASP A 140 15.52 14.82 -9.78
C ASP A 140 15.91 16.30 -9.55
N HIS A 141 15.48 17.18 -10.43
CA HIS A 141 15.66 18.62 -10.24
C HIS A 141 14.89 19.15 -9.02
N GLY A 142 13.76 18.54 -8.73
CA GLY A 142 12.92 18.90 -7.58
C GLY A 142 12.15 20.21 -7.80
N GLY A 143 11.86 20.88 -6.67
CA GLY A 143 11.09 22.12 -6.68
C GLY A 143 9.58 21.91 -6.50
N VAL A 144 8.81 22.96 -6.85
CA VAL A 144 7.35 22.98 -6.71
C VAL A 144 6.67 23.37 -8.01
N ILE A 145 5.47 22.87 -8.19
CA ILE A 145 4.55 23.24 -9.27
C ILE A 145 3.35 23.95 -8.64
N MET A 146 2.92 25.05 -9.24
CA MET A 146 1.68 25.72 -8.86
C MET A 146 0.49 25.07 -9.54
N GLU A 147 -0.45 24.56 -8.76
CA GLU A 147 -1.71 23.98 -9.24
C GLU A 147 -2.85 24.44 -8.31
N ASP A 148 -3.86 25.06 -8.87
CA ASP A 148 -5.01 25.61 -8.13
C ASP A 148 -4.58 26.49 -6.94
N GLU A 149 -3.66 27.40 -7.17
CA GLU A 149 -3.09 28.34 -6.18
C GLU A 149 -2.32 27.65 -5.02
N LYS A 150 -1.96 26.36 -5.16
CA LYS A 150 -1.19 25.60 -4.18
C LYS A 150 0.16 25.19 -4.72
N GLU A 151 1.16 25.29 -3.88
CA GLU A 151 2.48 24.74 -4.16
C GLU A 151 2.47 23.23 -3.90
N ILE A 152 2.80 22.46 -4.92
CA ILE A 152 2.92 21.00 -4.83
C ILE A 152 4.34 20.60 -5.24
N ALA A 153 5.04 19.87 -4.39
CA ALA A 153 6.35 19.32 -4.75
C ALA A 153 6.27 18.50 -6.04
N VAL A 154 7.23 18.68 -6.95
CA VAL A 154 7.26 18.03 -8.28
C VAL A 154 7.04 16.52 -8.15
N VAL A 155 7.74 15.86 -7.24
CA VAL A 155 7.58 14.41 -7.01
C VAL A 155 6.14 14.05 -6.60
N ARG A 156 5.50 14.86 -5.78
CA ARG A 156 4.11 14.65 -5.36
C ARG A 156 3.13 14.87 -6.51
N TRP A 157 3.40 15.88 -7.33
CA TRP A 157 2.59 16.18 -8.51
C TRP A 157 2.56 15.01 -9.50
N TYR A 158 3.72 14.38 -9.75
CA TYR A 158 3.81 13.19 -10.58
C TYR A 158 3.14 11.97 -9.93
N LYS A 159 3.33 11.75 -8.61
CA LYS A 159 2.64 10.67 -7.87
C LYS A 159 1.11 10.78 -7.97
N ASN A 160 0.56 11.98 -7.91
CA ASN A 160 -0.87 12.22 -8.11
C ASN A 160 -1.36 11.86 -9.53
N ARG A 161 -0.46 11.72 -10.49
CA ARG A 161 -0.70 11.36 -11.90
C ARG A 161 -0.25 9.93 -12.23
N PHE A 162 -0.17 9.09 -11.21
CA PHE A 162 0.22 7.69 -11.33
C PHE A 162 1.63 7.47 -11.90
N VAL A 163 2.56 8.39 -11.64
CA VAL A 163 3.98 8.25 -11.96
C VAL A 163 4.77 8.13 -10.65
N HIS A 164 5.57 7.08 -10.51
CA HIS A 164 6.34 6.86 -9.29
C HIS A 164 7.80 6.51 -9.62
N ASN A 165 8.74 7.30 -9.11
CA ASN A 165 10.18 7.17 -9.34
C ASN A 165 10.78 5.89 -8.75
N ASP A 166 10.18 5.33 -7.68
CA ASP A 166 10.67 4.11 -7.04
C ASP A 166 10.13 2.82 -7.67
N LEU A 167 9.42 2.90 -8.83
CA LEU A 167 9.05 1.72 -9.63
C LEU A 167 10.23 1.23 -10.46
N VAL A 168 11.29 0.86 -9.77
CA VAL A 168 12.57 0.37 -10.31
C VAL A 168 13.03 -0.86 -9.55
N PRO A 169 13.92 -1.69 -10.10
CA PRO A 169 14.57 -2.77 -9.36
C PRO A 169 15.27 -2.24 -8.10
N ASN A 170 15.36 -3.08 -7.07
CA ASN A 170 15.92 -2.69 -5.76
C ASN A 170 17.33 -2.08 -5.85
N GLU A 171 18.15 -2.54 -6.79
CA GLU A 171 19.53 -2.08 -7.04
C GLU A 171 19.58 -0.62 -7.56
N GLN A 172 18.46 -0.10 -8.03
CA GLN A 172 18.33 1.26 -8.57
C GLN A 172 17.66 2.22 -7.58
N LEU A 173 17.26 1.72 -6.42
CA LEU A 173 16.63 2.56 -5.39
C LEU A 173 17.61 3.57 -4.80
N SER A 174 17.08 4.73 -4.44
CA SER A 174 17.81 5.69 -3.61
C SER A 174 18.07 5.14 -2.21
N LYS A 175 19.10 5.64 -1.54
CA LYS A 175 19.37 5.27 -0.14
C LYS A 175 18.17 5.54 0.77
N ASN A 176 17.46 6.63 0.54
CA ASN A 176 16.27 6.98 1.34
C ASN A 176 15.12 5.98 1.11
N SER A 177 14.91 5.52 -0.13
CA SER A 177 13.90 4.52 -0.45
C SER A 177 14.24 3.16 0.18
N ILE A 178 15.51 2.76 0.15
CA ILE A 178 15.98 1.54 0.84
C ILE A 178 15.76 1.63 2.35
N MET A 179 16.07 2.78 2.97
CA MET A 179 15.83 3.00 4.41
C MET A 179 14.33 2.93 4.72
N HIS A 180 13.49 3.49 3.85
CA HIS A 180 12.04 3.43 4.01
C HIS A 180 11.52 1.97 3.98
N ASP A 181 11.97 1.16 3.04
CA ASP A 181 11.61 -0.27 2.99
C ASP A 181 12.10 -1.01 4.25
N ARG A 182 13.26 -0.62 4.78
CA ARG A 182 13.79 -1.17 6.03
C ARG A 182 12.93 -0.79 7.25
N ASP A 183 12.47 0.45 7.34
CA ASP A 183 11.58 0.90 8.41
C ASP A 183 10.26 0.13 8.35
N VAL A 184 9.71 -0.09 7.15
CA VAL A 184 8.51 -0.90 6.91
C VAL A 184 8.72 -2.34 7.42
N ILE A 185 9.82 -3.00 7.08
CA ILE A 185 10.13 -4.36 7.53
C ILE A 185 10.37 -4.40 9.04
N THR A 186 11.08 -3.42 9.60
CA THR A 186 11.31 -3.31 11.04
C THR A 186 9.99 -3.18 11.79
N GLY A 187 9.08 -2.32 11.31
CA GLY A 187 7.73 -2.19 11.87
C GLY A 187 6.92 -3.48 11.81
N LEU A 188 7.10 -4.25 10.73
CA LEU A 188 6.45 -5.55 10.54
C LEU A 188 6.95 -6.62 11.51
N LEU A 189 8.25 -6.59 11.85
CA LEU A 189 8.89 -7.63 12.65
C LEU A 189 8.78 -7.39 14.17
N ASN A 190 8.87 -6.13 14.60
CA ASN A 190 8.97 -5.77 16.03
C ASN A 190 7.62 -5.70 16.75
N ASN A 191 6.51 -5.76 16.02
CA ASN A 191 5.16 -5.62 16.58
C ASN A 191 4.36 -6.92 16.34
N THR A 192 4.67 -7.92 17.14
CA THR A 192 4.00 -9.23 17.16
C THR A 192 3.39 -9.50 18.51
#